data_19e1dcc72645d84e3fc5b01808c97495
#
_entry.id   19e1dcc72645d84e3fc5b01808c97495
#
_cell.length_a   1.000
_cell.length_b   1.000
_cell.length_c   1.000
_cell.angle_alpha   90.00
_cell.angle_beta   90.00
_cell.angle_gamma   90.00
#
_symmetry.space_group_name_H-M   'P 1'
#
loop_
_entity.id
_entity.type
_entity.pdbx_description
1 polymer ?
#
loop_
_entity_poly.entity_id
_entity_poly.type
_entity_poly.pdbx_seq_one_letter_code
_entity_poly.pdbx_strand_id
1 'polypeptide(L)'
;HPNDCLTCPKCGNCELQTLALRFNIREMPFNGGELSPRKREITASIVRNMDKCIFCRRCESVCNDVQTVGALGAIRRGFNTTIAPAFDRMMTESECTYCGQCVAVCPVGALTERDYTNRLLDDLANPDKVVIVQTAPAVRAALGEEFGFPPGTLVTGKMVYALRELGFDYVFDTDFAADLTIMEEGSEILNRLTRYLNGDKSVRLPILTSCCPAWVNFFEHHFPDMLDIPSTARSPQQMFGSIAKSYWAEKMGIPREKLVVVSIMPCLAKKYECARDEFKVNGIPDVDYSISTRELARLIKRANIGFPLVLDSPFDNPMGESTGAGVIFGTTGGVMEAALRSVYEIYTGESLKNVNFEQVRGLNGVRRATINLNGFELKVGIAHGLGNARHLLEDIRNGHNEYHVIEIMACPGGCIGGGGQPLHHGNSEILYARANALYREDANKPLRKSHENPYIKTLYEDYLGKPLGEKSETLLHTHYFNKAID
;
A
#
# COMPACT_ATOMS: atom_id res chain seq x y z
N HIS A 1 -26.22 0.66 19.86
CA HIS A 1 -25.38 -0.22 19.03
C HIS A 1 -26.19 -1.45 18.62
N PRO A 2 -26.21 -1.84 17.32
CA PRO A 2 -26.95 -3.01 16.85
C PRO A 2 -26.43 -4.31 17.48
N ASN A 3 -27.33 -5.28 17.72
CA ASN A 3 -27.00 -6.61 18.25
C ASN A 3 -26.75 -7.62 17.10
N ASP A 4 -26.03 -7.21 16.07
CA ASP A 4 -25.75 -7.99 14.85
C ASP A 4 -24.33 -8.58 14.82
N CYS A 5 -23.75 -8.90 15.98
CA CYS A 5 -22.36 -9.34 16.11
C CYS A 5 -22.01 -10.53 15.20
N LEU A 6 -22.94 -11.50 15.03
CA LEU A 6 -22.69 -12.70 14.22
C LEU A 6 -22.46 -12.39 12.72
N THR A 7 -23.02 -11.28 12.23
CA THR A 7 -22.86 -10.83 10.84
C THR A 7 -21.90 -9.65 10.70
N CYS A 8 -21.35 -9.16 11.81
CA CYS A 8 -20.46 -8.02 11.83
C CYS A 8 -19.04 -8.41 11.42
N PRO A 9 -18.40 -7.70 10.46
CA PRO A 9 -17.03 -8.00 10.05
C PRO A 9 -15.99 -7.88 11.17
N LYS A 10 -16.35 -7.21 12.28
CA LYS A 10 -15.50 -7.01 13.46
C LYS A 10 -15.72 -8.07 14.54
N CYS A 11 -16.62 -9.06 14.31
CA CYS A 11 -16.88 -10.13 15.29
C CYS A 11 -15.58 -10.87 15.65
N GLY A 12 -15.40 -11.13 16.93
CA GLY A 12 -14.17 -11.76 17.46
C GLY A 12 -12.95 -10.82 17.61
N ASN A 13 -13.02 -9.60 17.02
CA ASN A 13 -11.96 -8.57 17.14
C ASN A 13 -12.59 -7.18 17.41
N CYS A 14 -13.54 -7.12 18.33
CA CYS A 14 -14.30 -5.91 18.69
C CYS A 14 -14.13 -5.62 20.17
N GLU A 15 -13.56 -4.47 20.53
CA GLU A 15 -13.34 -4.09 21.93
C GLU A 15 -14.67 -4.05 22.73
N LEU A 16 -15.77 -3.55 22.13
CA LEU A 16 -17.06 -3.53 22.77
C LEU A 16 -17.58 -4.94 23.06
N GLN A 17 -17.46 -5.86 22.13
CA GLN A 17 -17.84 -7.27 22.30
C GLN A 17 -17.01 -7.92 23.43
N THR A 18 -15.70 -7.71 23.43
CA THR A 18 -14.79 -8.22 24.46
C THR A 18 -15.15 -7.69 25.84
N LEU A 19 -15.45 -6.40 25.96
CA LEU A 19 -15.87 -5.81 27.23
C LEU A 19 -17.23 -6.33 27.70
N ALA A 20 -18.20 -6.44 26.79
CA ALA A 20 -19.52 -7.00 27.11
C ALA A 20 -19.42 -8.44 27.63
N LEU A 21 -18.59 -9.28 26.99
CA LEU A 21 -18.32 -10.65 27.46
C LEU A 21 -17.61 -10.67 28.83
N ARG A 22 -16.57 -9.83 28.99
CA ARG A 22 -15.79 -9.74 30.23
C ARG A 22 -16.66 -9.34 31.44
N PHE A 23 -17.60 -8.41 31.24
CA PHE A 23 -18.49 -7.93 32.31
C PHE A 23 -19.83 -8.67 32.33
N ASN A 24 -20.00 -9.75 31.54
CA ASN A 24 -21.20 -10.56 31.45
C ASN A 24 -22.48 -9.74 31.18
N ILE A 25 -22.38 -8.71 30.35
CA ILE A 25 -23.53 -7.88 29.96
C ILE A 25 -24.38 -8.65 28.98
N ARG A 26 -25.57 -9.04 29.38
CA ARG A 26 -26.54 -9.84 28.60
C ARG A 26 -27.71 -8.99 28.10
N GLU A 27 -28.03 -7.94 28.78
CA GLU A 27 -29.20 -7.08 28.55
C GLU A 27 -28.78 -5.62 28.55
N MET A 28 -29.53 -4.82 27.80
CA MET A 28 -29.39 -3.35 27.84
C MET A 28 -30.43 -2.79 28.83
N PRO A 29 -30.02 -2.41 30.05
CA PRO A 29 -30.94 -1.96 31.10
C PRO A 29 -31.53 -0.56 30.85
N PHE A 30 -30.95 0.19 29.90
CA PHE A 30 -31.37 1.54 29.59
C PHE A 30 -32.03 1.59 28.20
N ASN A 31 -33.29 2.00 28.15
CA ASN A 31 -33.93 2.37 26.90
C ASN A 31 -33.36 3.74 26.49
N GLY A 32 -32.51 3.76 25.47
CA GLY A 32 -32.00 5.01 24.90
C GLY A 32 -33.09 5.77 24.15
N GLY A 33 -32.90 7.07 23.93
CA GLY A 33 -33.73 7.82 23.01
C GLY A 33 -33.60 7.27 21.59
N GLU A 34 -34.57 7.55 20.73
CA GLU A 34 -34.47 7.24 19.30
C GLU A 34 -33.28 8.00 18.70
N LEU A 35 -32.30 7.25 18.20
CA LEU A 35 -31.20 7.81 17.45
C LEU A 35 -31.69 8.08 16.02
N SER A 36 -31.38 9.25 15.48
CA SER A 36 -31.61 9.50 14.05
C SER A 36 -30.96 8.42 13.20
N PRO A 37 -31.57 7.96 12.10
CA PRO A 37 -30.94 7.04 11.18
C PRO A 37 -29.55 7.56 10.78
N ARG A 38 -28.54 6.73 11.00
CA ARG A 38 -27.16 7.12 10.70
C ARG A 38 -26.78 6.64 9.31
N LYS A 39 -25.98 7.45 8.64
CA LYS A 39 -25.57 7.16 7.27
C LYS A 39 -24.68 5.91 7.21
N ARG A 40 -25.03 5.01 6.31
CA ARG A 40 -24.13 3.94 5.85
C ARG A 40 -23.59 4.31 4.48
N GLU A 41 -22.29 4.23 4.33
CA GLU A 41 -21.59 4.58 3.10
C GLU A 41 -20.58 3.50 2.74
N ILE A 42 -20.45 3.20 1.45
CA ILE A 42 -19.51 2.24 0.91
C ILE A 42 -18.70 2.95 -0.18
N THR A 43 -17.40 3.12 0.07
CA THR A 43 -16.46 3.61 -0.93
C THR A 43 -15.73 2.45 -1.62
N ALA A 44 -14.77 2.73 -2.49
CA ALA A 44 -13.91 1.68 -3.05
C ALA A 44 -13.06 0.96 -1.98
N SER A 45 -12.74 1.63 -0.86
CA SER A 45 -11.79 1.15 0.16
C SER A 45 -12.38 0.92 1.53
N ILE A 46 -13.32 1.75 1.96
CA ILE A 46 -13.81 1.84 3.34
C ILE A 46 -15.33 1.76 3.36
N VAL A 47 -15.86 1.02 4.32
CA VAL A 47 -17.28 1.02 4.69
C VAL A 47 -17.43 1.81 5.99
N ARG A 48 -18.29 2.83 5.98
CA ARG A 48 -18.68 3.62 7.15
C ARG A 48 -20.13 3.29 7.52
N ASN A 49 -20.32 2.72 8.71
CA ASN A 49 -21.64 2.39 9.26
C ASN A 49 -21.77 3.00 10.65
N MET A 50 -22.38 4.16 10.71
CA MET A 50 -22.44 4.94 11.96
C MET A 50 -23.44 4.38 12.98
N ASP A 51 -24.31 3.45 12.62
CA ASP A 51 -25.15 2.72 13.60
C ASP A 51 -24.28 1.96 14.61
N LYS A 52 -23.09 1.53 14.20
CA LYS A 52 -22.11 0.82 15.04
C LYS A 52 -21.14 1.73 15.77
N CYS A 53 -21.25 3.05 15.62
CA CYS A 53 -20.33 3.99 16.23
C CYS A 53 -20.60 4.18 17.74
N ILE A 54 -19.53 4.11 18.56
CA ILE A 54 -19.58 4.36 20.01
C ILE A 54 -19.02 5.72 20.39
N PHE A 55 -18.78 6.60 19.43
CA PHE A 55 -18.27 7.98 19.61
C PHE A 55 -16.94 8.11 20.36
N CYS A 56 -16.07 7.12 20.29
CA CYS A 56 -14.74 7.18 20.89
C CYS A 56 -13.81 8.20 20.25
N ARG A 57 -14.13 8.71 19.05
CA ARG A 57 -13.40 9.73 18.26
C ARG A 57 -11.98 9.36 17.85
N ARG A 58 -11.52 8.13 18.06
CA ARG A 58 -10.17 7.67 17.65
C ARG A 58 -9.91 7.89 16.15
N CYS A 59 -10.93 7.67 15.30
CA CYS A 59 -10.83 7.87 13.86
C CYS A 59 -10.67 9.35 13.46
N GLU A 60 -11.29 10.25 14.20
CA GLU A 60 -11.15 11.69 14.07
C GLU A 60 -9.73 12.12 14.43
N SER A 61 -9.24 11.73 15.63
CA SER A 61 -7.88 12.08 16.06
C SER A 61 -6.81 11.54 15.10
N VAL A 62 -6.91 10.29 14.66
CA VAL A 62 -5.89 9.77 13.72
C VAL A 62 -5.95 10.48 12.37
N CYS A 63 -7.15 10.87 11.90
CA CYS A 63 -7.33 11.57 10.64
C CYS A 63 -6.79 13.01 10.68
N ASN A 64 -7.03 13.70 11.81
CA ASN A 64 -6.72 15.12 11.94
C ASN A 64 -5.32 15.36 12.52
N ASP A 65 -4.93 14.63 13.59
CA ASP A 65 -3.71 14.91 14.34
C ASP A 65 -2.51 14.15 13.81
N VAL A 66 -2.70 12.91 13.30
CA VAL A 66 -1.61 12.06 12.80
C VAL A 66 -1.46 12.18 11.28
N GLN A 67 -2.58 12.04 10.55
CA GLN A 67 -2.57 12.08 9.09
C GLN A 67 -2.80 13.48 8.51
N THR A 68 -3.28 14.41 9.31
CA THR A 68 -3.56 15.81 8.92
C THR A 68 -4.44 15.94 7.67
N VAL A 69 -5.28 14.93 7.38
CA VAL A 69 -6.18 14.92 6.22
C VAL A 69 -7.44 15.73 6.47
N GLY A 70 -7.96 15.71 7.72
CA GLY A 70 -9.14 16.50 8.08
C GLY A 70 -10.48 15.94 7.56
N ALA A 71 -10.48 14.72 6.99
CA ALA A 71 -11.69 14.18 6.35
C ALA A 71 -12.81 13.76 7.31
N LEU A 72 -12.52 13.53 8.59
CA LEU A 72 -13.48 13.05 9.58
C LEU A 72 -13.52 13.97 10.79
N GLY A 73 -14.73 14.33 11.22
CA GLY A 73 -14.97 15.11 12.41
C GLY A 73 -16.33 14.78 13.03
N ALA A 74 -16.51 15.17 14.30
CA ALA A 74 -17.82 15.11 14.94
C ALA A 74 -18.70 16.24 14.40
N ILE A 75 -19.79 15.87 13.77
CA ILE A 75 -20.81 16.82 13.26
C ILE A 75 -22.11 16.70 14.07
N ARG A 76 -22.94 17.76 14.05
CA ARG A 76 -24.16 17.86 14.83
C ARG A 76 -23.87 17.85 16.34
N ARG A 77 -24.89 17.67 17.19
CA ARG A 77 -24.76 17.68 18.66
C ARG A 77 -25.81 16.82 19.34
N GLY A 78 -25.58 16.50 20.61
CA GLY A 78 -26.46 15.66 21.42
C GLY A 78 -26.61 14.25 20.84
N PHE A 79 -27.80 13.70 20.88
CA PHE A 79 -28.08 12.35 20.33
C PHE A 79 -27.91 12.27 18.81
N ASN A 80 -27.92 13.39 18.11
CA ASN A 80 -27.71 13.45 16.66
C ASN A 80 -26.24 13.50 16.25
N THR A 81 -25.30 13.54 17.20
CA THR A 81 -23.87 13.55 16.89
C THR A 81 -23.50 12.34 16.06
N THR A 82 -22.72 12.56 15.00
CA THR A 82 -22.14 11.49 14.19
C THR A 82 -20.74 11.86 13.75
N ILE A 83 -19.91 10.88 13.39
CA ILE A 83 -18.58 11.11 12.82
C ILE A 83 -18.72 11.04 11.30
N ALA A 84 -18.43 12.14 10.63
CA ALA A 84 -18.60 12.26 9.18
C ALA A 84 -17.65 13.32 8.61
N PRO A 85 -17.53 13.41 7.27
CA PRO A 85 -16.97 14.60 6.63
C PRO A 85 -17.82 15.83 6.91
N ALA A 86 -17.21 17.01 6.74
CA ALA A 86 -17.87 18.30 6.92
C ALA A 86 -19.19 18.36 6.12
N PHE A 87 -20.22 18.98 6.70
CA PHE A 87 -21.56 19.10 6.12
C PHE A 87 -22.27 17.77 5.81
N ASP A 88 -21.85 16.66 6.43
CA ASP A 88 -22.36 15.30 6.18
C ASP A 88 -22.22 14.86 4.72
N ARG A 89 -21.20 15.35 4.02
CA ARG A 89 -20.84 14.92 2.66
C ARG A 89 -20.44 13.44 2.65
N MET A 90 -20.34 12.86 1.46
CA MET A 90 -19.77 11.52 1.29
C MET A 90 -18.26 11.56 1.51
N MET A 91 -17.64 10.47 1.93
CA MET A 91 -16.17 10.36 1.98
C MET A 91 -15.53 10.55 0.61
N THR A 92 -16.25 10.19 -0.46
CA THR A 92 -15.83 10.39 -1.85
C THR A 92 -15.85 11.85 -2.30
N GLU A 93 -16.58 12.72 -1.57
CA GLU A 93 -16.69 14.16 -1.80
C GLU A 93 -15.82 14.97 -0.83
N SER A 94 -14.95 14.29 -0.08
CA SER A 94 -14.06 14.87 0.91
C SER A 94 -12.59 14.62 0.53
N GLU A 95 -11.67 15.24 1.24
CA GLU A 95 -10.23 15.07 1.06
C GLU A 95 -9.71 13.71 1.54
N CYS A 96 -10.59 12.71 1.71
CA CYS A 96 -10.22 11.38 2.21
C CYS A 96 -9.21 10.70 1.29
N THR A 97 -8.05 10.36 1.84
CA THR A 97 -6.94 9.70 1.13
C THR A 97 -7.07 8.18 1.08
N TYR A 98 -8.13 7.61 1.66
CA TYR A 98 -8.36 6.16 1.78
C TYR A 98 -7.22 5.39 2.48
N CYS A 99 -6.35 6.06 3.24
CA CYS A 99 -5.21 5.43 3.93
C CYS A 99 -5.59 4.29 4.88
N GLY A 100 -6.84 4.26 5.37
CA GLY A 100 -7.36 3.20 6.23
C GLY A 100 -6.93 3.28 7.69
N GLN A 101 -6.21 4.34 8.13
CA GLN A 101 -5.78 4.47 9.52
C GLN A 101 -7.00 4.63 10.46
N CYS A 102 -8.07 5.26 10.00
CA CYS A 102 -9.34 5.33 10.75
C CYS A 102 -9.99 3.94 10.96
N VAL A 103 -9.82 3.02 10.02
CA VAL A 103 -10.26 1.61 10.15
C VAL A 103 -9.38 0.88 11.17
N ALA A 104 -8.06 1.10 11.13
CA ALA A 104 -7.11 0.45 12.03
C ALA A 104 -7.34 0.80 13.51
N VAL A 105 -7.78 2.02 13.81
CA VAL A 105 -8.04 2.47 15.19
C VAL A 105 -9.50 2.32 15.63
N CYS A 106 -10.42 1.94 14.73
CA CYS A 106 -11.83 1.79 15.10
C CYS A 106 -12.02 0.54 15.97
N PRO A 107 -12.48 0.70 17.24
CA PRO A 107 -12.61 -0.43 18.17
C PRO A 107 -13.82 -1.31 17.90
N VAL A 108 -14.71 -0.88 17.00
CA VAL A 108 -15.98 -1.54 16.64
C VAL A 108 -16.15 -1.63 15.14
N GLY A 109 -17.28 -2.15 14.65
CA GLY A 109 -17.57 -2.29 13.22
C GLY A 109 -18.11 -1.02 12.54
N ALA A 110 -17.84 0.18 13.07
CA ALA A 110 -18.31 1.43 12.47
C ALA A 110 -17.51 1.84 11.23
N LEU A 111 -16.22 1.57 11.23
CA LEU A 111 -15.32 1.73 10.09
C LEU A 111 -14.65 0.39 9.83
N THR A 112 -14.83 -0.13 8.63
CA THR A 112 -14.22 -1.40 8.18
C THR A 112 -13.70 -1.24 6.77
N GLU A 113 -12.81 -2.12 6.35
CA GLU A 113 -12.44 -2.24 4.94
C GLU A 113 -13.65 -2.69 4.11
N ARG A 114 -13.73 -2.21 2.86
CA ARG A 114 -14.65 -2.78 1.89
C ARG A 114 -14.22 -4.21 1.58
N ASP A 115 -15.13 -5.15 1.79
CA ASP A 115 -14.86 -6.57 1.60
C ASP A 115 -15.11 -6.97 0.14
N TYR A 116 -14.08 -7.53 -0.51
CA TYR A 116 -14.14 -8.06 -1.87
C TYR A 116 -14.05 -9.59 -1.90
N THR A 117 -14.09 -10.27 -0.75
CA THR A 117 -13.89 -11.72 -0.67
C THR A 117 -14.97 -12.51 -1.42
N ASN A 118 -16.23 -12.06 -1.40
CA ASN A 118 -17.30 -12.74 -2.16
C ASN A 118 -17.07 -12.59 -3.67
N ARG A 119 -16.72 -11.39 -4.16
CA ARG A 119 -16.36 -11.20 -5.57
C ARG A 119 -15.22 -12.12 -5.98
N LEU A 120 -14.19 -12.24 -5.13
CA LEU A 120 -13.08 -13.16 -5.39
C LEU A 120 -13.55 -14.60 -5.51
N LEU A 121 -14.41 -15.08 -4.59
CA LEU A 121 -14.94 -16.44 -4.66
C LEU A 121 -15.78 -16.69 -5.93
N ASP A 122 -16.55 -15.68 -6.36
CA ASP A 122 -17.30 -15.75 -7.61
C ASP A 122 -16.36 -15.81 -8.84
N ASP A 123 -15.28 -15.03 -8.84
CA ASP A 123 -14.28 -15.06 -9.90
C ASP A 123 -13.51 -16.40 -9.95
N LEU A 124 -13.08 -16.93 -8.79
CA LEU A 124 -12.40 -18.23 -8.69
C LEU A 124 -13.30 -19.41 -9.09
N ALA A 125 -14.60 -19.31 -8.90
CA ALA A 125 -15.56 -20.34 -9.29
C ALA A 125 -15.93 -20.29 -10.77
N ASN A 126 -15.53 -19.25 -11.51
CA ASN A 126 -15.90 -19.07 -12.91
C ASN A 126 -14.88 -19.72 -13.85
N PRO A 127 -15.23 -20.81 -14.55
CA PRO A 127 -14.28 -21.54 -15.41
C PRO A 127 -13.86 -20.78 -16.67
N ASP A 128 -14.54 -19.68 -17.02
CA ASP A 128 -14.19 -18.84 -18.19
C ASP A 128 -13.13 -17.79 -17.87
N LYS A 129 -12.69 -17.69 -16.60
CA LYS A 129 -11.70 -16.74 -16.12
C LYS A 129 -10.41 -17.44 -15.71
N VAL A 130 -9.30 -16.75 -15.92
CA VAL A 130 -8.02 -17.08 -15.30
C VAL A 130 -7.77 -16.05 -14.21
N VAL A 131 -7.66 -16.51 -12.97
CA VAL A 131 -7.53 -15.64 -11.79
C VAL A 131 -6.13 -15.74 -11.23
N ILE A 132 -5.37 -14.66 -11.36
CA ILE A 132 -4.02 -14.58 -10.84
C ILE A 132 -3.94 -13.63 -9.65
N VAL A 133 -2.96 -13.85 -8.79
CA VAL A 133 -2.75 -13.01 -7.60
C VAL A 133 -1.31 -12.56 -7.47
N GLN A 134 -1.14 -11.30 -7.02
CA GLN A 134 0.14 -10.75 -6.57
C GLN A 134 0.09 -10.41 -5.08
N THR A 135 1.16 -10.63 -4.34
CA THR A 135 1.23 -10.38 -2.91
C THR A 135 2.29 -9.33 -2.57
N ALA A 136 1.91 -8.30 -1.82
CA ALA A 136 2.85 -7.25 -1.40
C ALA A 136 3.85 -7.75 -0.34
N PRO A 137 5.08 -7.18 -0.29
CA PRO A 137 6.14 -7.64 0.60
C PRO A 137 5.75 -7.63 2.08
N ALA A 138 5.02 -6.64 2.55
CA ALA A 138 4.63 -6.53 3.96
C ALA A 138 3.59 -7.57 4.41
N VAL A 139 2.89 -8.24 3.49
CA VAL A 139 1.87 -9.25 3.82
C VAL A 139 2.52 -10.46 4.49
N ARG A 140 3.65 -10.95 3.93
CA ARG A 140 4.37 -12.14 4.44
C ARG A 140 4.88 -11.99 5.86
N ALA A 141 5.13 -10.75 6.32
CA ALA A 141 5.65 -10.46 7.66
C ALA A 141 4.55 -10.27 8.72
N ALA A 142 3.27 -10.22 8.30
CA ALA A 142 2.16 -9.92 9.21
C ALA A 142 1.01 -10.93 9.16
N LEU A 143 0.77 -11.62 8.04
CA LEU A 143 -0.33 -12.57 7.87
C LEU A 143 -0.34 -13.65 8.97
N GLY A 144 0.83 -14.12 9.40
CA GLY A 144 0.97 -15.13 10.44
C GLY A 144 0.32 -14.76 11.77
N GLU A 145 0.27 -13.46 12.10
CA GLU A 145 -0.34 -12.97 13.36
C GLU A 145 -1.82 -13.34 13.48
N GLU A 146 -2.54 -13.41 12.36
CA GLU A 146 -3.94 -13.84 12.31
C GLU A 146 -4.13 -15.34 12.61
N PHE A 147 -3.05 -16.11 12.66
CA PHE A 147 -3.02 -17.55 12.93
C PHE A 147 -2.19 -17.91 14.15
N GLY A 148 -1.89 -16.92 15.01
CA GLY A 148 -1.19 -17.11 16.29
C GLY A 148 0.34 -17.15 16.21
N PHE A 149 0.93 -16.84 15.05
CA PHE A 149 2.37 -16.66 14.97
C PHE A 149 2.82 -15.34 15.61
N PRO A 150 4.01 -15.28 16.18
CA PRO A 150 4.58 -14.02 16.68
C PRO A 150 4.68 -12.96 15.55
N PRO A 151 4.53 -11.66 15.86
CA PRO A 151 4.76 -10.58 14.91
C PRO A 151 6.12 -10.70 14.21
N GLY A 152 6.14 -10.44 12.89
CA GLY A 152 7.37 -10.56 12.09
C GLY A 152 7.80 -11.99 11.79
N THR A 153 6.92 -12.98 11.98
CA THR A 153 7.14 -14.32 11.44
C THR A 153 6.89 -14.32 9.94
N LEU A 154 7.92 -14.67 9.16
CA LEU A 154 7.80 -14.80 7.71
C LEU A 154 7.00 -16.05 7.36
N VAL A 155 5.94 -15.89 6.61
CA VAL A 155 5.03 -16.98 6.19
C VAL A 155 4.88 -17.04 4.67
N THR A 156 5.92 -16.63 3.92
CA THR A 156 5.91 -16.51 2.46
C THR A 156 5.42 -17.79 1.78
N GLY A 157 6.07 -18.91 2.01
CA GLY A 157 5.71 -20.17 1.36
C GLY A 157 4.36 -20.72 1.79
N LYS A 158 3.98 -20.57 3.08
CA LYS A 158 2.65 -20.93 3.58
C LYS A 158 1.54 -20.08 2.97
N MET A 159 1.80 -18.80 2.77
CA MET A 159 0.88 -17.89 2.09
C MET A 159 0.64 -18.32 0.65
N VAL A 160 1.70 -18.63 -0.09
CA VAL A 160 1.61 -19.11 -1.49
C VAL A 160 0.83 -20.44 -1.56
N TYR A 161 1.11 -21.37 -0.67
CA TYR A 161 0.36 -22.63 -0.57
C TYR A 161 -1.14 -22.36 -0.35
N ALA A 162 -1.47 -21.52 0.63
CA ALA A 162 -2.86 -21.21 0.96
C ALA A 162 -3.60 -20.53 -0.21
N LEU A 163 -2.92 -19.70 -0.98
CA LEU A 163 -3.49 -19.07 -2.17
C LEU A 163 -3.81 -20.09 -3.27
N ARG A 164 -2.94 -21.09 -3.48
CA ARG A 164 -3.22 -22.19 -4.40
C ARG A 164 -4.41 -23.04 -3.95
N GLU A 165 -4.49 -23.35 -2.65
CA GLU A 165 -5.64 -24.06 -2.07
C GLU A 165 -6.95 -23.27 -2.17
N LEU A 166 -6.90 -21.94 -2.20
CA LEU A 166 -8.06 -21.09 -2.45
C LEU A 166 -8.53 -21.13 -3.91
N GLY A 167 -7.71 -21.64 -4.83
CA GLY A 167 -8.07 -21.84 -6.24
C GLY A 167 -7.51 -20.80 -7.20
N PHE A 168 -6.50 -19.99 -6.82
CA PHE A 168 -5.82 -19.13 -7.79
C PHE A 168 -5.03 -19.96 -8.82
N ASP A 169 -5.14 -19.59 -10.09
CA ASP A 169 -4.43 -20.27 -11.18
C ASP A 169 -2.92 -20.03 -11.12
N TYR A 170 -2.50 -18.80 -10.78
CA TYR A 170 -1.10 -18.43 -10.60
C TYR A 170 -0.94 -17.48 -9.42
N VAL A 171 0.16 -17.67 -8.68
CA VAL A 171 0.51 -16.89 -7.49
C VAL A 171 1.87 -16.24 -7.69
N PHE A 172 1.89 -14.92 -7.78
CA PHE A 172 3.08 -14.12 -8.06
C PHE A 172 3.45 -13.20 -6.90
N ASP A 173 4.64 -12.62 -6.99
CA ASP A 173 5.18 -11.69 -6.01
C ASP A 173 5.18 -10.25 -6.56
N THR A 174 4.55 -9.32 -5.85
CA THR A 174 4.61 -7.88 -6.19
C THR A 174 6.06 -7.34 -6.11
N ASP A 175 6.95 -8.04 -5.40
CA ASP A 175 8.36 -7.67 -5.28
C ASP A 175 9.08 -7.68 -6.64
N PHE A 176 8.64 -8.52 -7.60
CA PHE A 176 9.06 -8.45 -9.00
C PHE A 176 8.77 -7.07 -9.62
N ALA A 177 7.55 -6.57 -9.43
CA ALA A 177 7.19 -5.25 -9.93
C ALA A 177 7.83 -4.11 -9.12
N ALA A 178 8.22 -4.36 -7.86
CA ALA A 178 9.03 -3.41 -7.10
C ALA A 178 10.43 -3.28 -7.72
N ASP A 179 11.05 -4.38 -8.16
CA ASP A 179 12.30 -4.31 -8.94
C ASP A 179 12.11 -3.54 -10.24
N LEU A 180 11.00 -3.75 -10.95
CA LEU A 180 10.67 -2.99 -12.16
C LEU A 180 10.47 -1.50 -11.87
N THR A 181 9.81 -1.17 -10.75
CA THR A 181 9.64 0.22 -10.31
C THR A 181 10.99 0.90 -10.08
N ILE A 182 11.94 0.21 -9.46
CA ILE A 182 13.29 0.78 -9.27
C ILE A 182 14.00 1.03 -10.60
N MET A 183 13.78 0.20 -11.61
CA MET A 183 14.38 0.46 -12.92
C MET A 183 13.81 1.73 -13.57
N GLU A 184 12.51 1.95 -13.49
CA GLU A 184 11.87 3.15 -14.04
C GLU A 184 12.10 4.39 -13.17
N GLU A 185 11.74 4.34 -11.88
CA GLU A 185 11.87 5.47 -10.94
C GLU A 185 13.34 5.86 -10.72
N GLY A 186 14.24 4.87 -10.60
CA GLY A 186 15.69 5.11 -10.50
C GLY A 186 16.25 5.76 -11.76
N SER A 187 15.81 5.35 -12.94
CA SER A 187 16.20 5.97 -14.22
C SER A 187 15.64 7.39 -14.34
N GLU A 188 14.40 7.63 -13.88
CA GLU A 188 13.81 8.97 -13.83
C GLU A 188 14.59 9.88 -12.87
N ILE A 189 14.94 9.39 -11.69
CA ILE A 189 15.76 10.14 -10.71
C ILE A 189 17.08 10.56 -11.35
N LEU A 190 17.80 9.64 -11.98
CA LEU A 190 19.07 9.93 -12.65
C LEU A 190 18.92 10.94 -13.80
N ASN A 191 17.90 10.76 -14.63
CA ASN A 191 17.61 11.67 -15.75
C ASN A 191 17.30 13.08 -15.25
N ARG A 192 16.36 13.24 -14.31
CA ARG A 192 15.95 14.53 -13.76
C ARG A 192 17.10 15.22 -13.01
N LEU A 193 17.85 14.46 -12.20
CA LEU A 193 19.00 14.98 -11.49
C LEU A 193 20.10 15.47 -12.44
N THR A 194 20.43 14.70 -13.46
CA THR A 194 21.43 15.07 -14.48
C THR A 194 21.00 16.34 -15.23
N ARG A 195 19.75 16.44 -15.65
CA ARG A 195 19.20 17.64 -16.30
C ARG A 195 19.27 18.87 -15.39
N TYR A 196 18.88 18.71 -14.12
CA TYR A 196 18.97 19.78 -13.13
C TYR A 196 20.41 20.29 -12.93
N LEU A 197 21.38 19.38 -12.78
CA LEU A 197 22.80 19.72 -12.62
C LEU A 197 23.39 20.40 -13.86
N ASN A 198 22.87 20.08 -15.06
CA ASN A 198 23.22 20.74 -16.31
C ASN A 198 22.50 22.08 -16.53
N GLY A 199 21.74 22.57 -15.53
CA GLY A 199 21.11 23.90 -15.54
C GLY A 199 19.74 23.93 -16.24
N ASP A 200 19.09 22.79 -16.48
CA ASP A 200 17.74 22.72 -17.03
C ASP A 200 16.72 23.23 -15.98
N LYS A 201 16.22 24.44 -16.20
CA LYS A 201 15.27 25.10 -15.31
C LYS A 201 13.84 24.52 -15.35
N SER A 202 13.55 23.63 -16.28
CA SER A 202 12.26 22.96 -16.37
C SER A 202 12.14 21.82 -15.34
N VAL A 203 13.25 21.37 -14.78
CA VAL A 203 13.27 20.33 -13.75
C VAL A 203 13.24 20.95 -12.37
N ARG A 204 12.23 20.59 -11.58
CA ARG A 204 12.10 20.97 -10.17
C ARG A 204 12.57 19.82 -9.26
N LEU A 205 13.23 20.17 -8.17
CA LEU A 205 13.57 19.27 -7.09
C LEU A 205 12.79 19.65 -5.80
N PRO A 206 12.55 18.71 -4.90
CA PRO A 206 13.00 17.31 -4.92
C PRO A 206 12.15 16.43 -5.84
N ILE A 207 12.65 15.25 -6.20
CA ILE A 207 11.82 14.19 -6.78
C ILE A 207 11.16 13.43 -5.63
N LEU A 208 9.83 13.20 -5.71
CA LEU A 208 9.09 12.48 -4.67
C LEU A 208 8.73 11.07 -5.18
N THR A 209 8.94 10.02 -4.38
CA THR A 209 8.51 8.68 -4.77
C THR A 209 6.99 8.58 -4.85
N SER A 210 6.44 7.73 -5.71
CA SER A 210 5.01 7.71 -6.06
C SER A 210 4.28 6.38 -5.79
N CYS A 211 4.94 5.40 -5.19
CA CYS A 211 4.37 4.06 -5.01
C CYS A 211 3.20 3.96 -4.00
N CYS A 212 2.97 4.97 -3.15
CA CYS A 212 1.93 4.98 -2.12
C CYS A 212 0.68 5.77 -2.55
N PRO A 213 -0.46 5.12 -2.90
CA PRO A 213 -1.63 5.82 -3.44
C PRO A 213 -2.35 6.72 -2.44
N ALA A 214 -2.24 6.46 -1.14
CA ALA A 214 -2.80 7.36 -0.13
C ALA A 214 -2.01 8.67 -0.05
N TRP A 215 -0.70 8.60 -0.20
CA TRP A 215 0.18 9.75 -0.31
C TRP A 215 -0.10 10.53 -1.59
N VAL A 216 -0.17 9.84 -2.74
CA VAL A 216 -0.50 10.48 -4.03
C VAL A 216 -1.85 11.20 -3.96
N ASN A 217 -2.90 10.56 -3.43
CA ASN A 217 -4.21 11.19 -3.30
C ASN A 217 -4.19 12.39 -2.34
N PHE A 218 -3.41 12.33 -1.25
CA PHE A 218 -3.18 13.45 -0.36
C PHE A 218 -2.53 14.64 -1.11
N PHE A 219 -1.54 14.35 -1.94
CA PHE A 219 -0.82 15.35 -2.71
C PHE A 219 -1.71 16.01 -3.77
N GLU A 220 -2.52 15.23 -4.48
CA GLU A 220 -3.48 15.73 -5.46
C GLU A 220 -4.53 16.68 -4.85
N HIS A 221 -4.91 16.48 -3.57
CA HIS A 221 -5.84 17.35 -2.85
C HIS A 221 -5.18 18.62 -2.28
N HIS A 222 -4.02 18.50 -1.65
CA HIS A 222 -3.45 19.57 -0.82
C HIS A 222 -2.31 20.35 -1.49
N PHE A 223 -1.68 19.78 -2.55
CA PHE A 223 -0.52 20.36 -3.21
C PHE A 223 -0.66 20.37 -4.75
N PRO A 224 -1.78 20.84 -5.30
CA PRO A 224 -2.02 20.80 -6.74
C PRO A 224 -1.10 21.74 -7.55
N ASP A 225 -0.41 22.65 -6.90
CA ASP A 225 0.58 23.56 -7.45
C ASP A 225 1.98 22.92 -7.67
N MET A 226 2.14 21.65 -7.26
CA MET A 226 3.42 20.93 -7.31
C MET A 226 3.32 19.55 -8.00
N LEU A 227 2.31 19.29 -8.83
CA LEU A 227 2.05 17.99 -9.45
C LEU A 227 3.13 17.51 -10.43
N ASP A 228 4.10 18.36 -10.74
CA ASP A 228 5.25 18.08 -11.59
C ASP A 228 6.45 17.49 -10.85
N ILE A 229 6.47 17.50 -9.52
CA ILE A 229 7.63 17.02 -8.75
C ILE A 229 7.61 15.52 -8.37
N PRO A 230 6.46 14.84 -8.16
CA PRO A 230 6.48 13.40 -7.96
C PRO A 230 7.03 12.64 -9.17
N SER A 231 7.59 11.46 -8.92
CA SER A 231 7.93 10.51 -9.98
C SER A 231 6.66 10.11 -10.73
N THR A 232 6.76 9.95 -12.04
CA THR A 232 5.67 9.50 -12.89
C THR A 232 5.51 7.98 -12.89
N ALA A 233 6.44 7.24 -12.30
CA ALA A 233 6.39 5.79 -12.19
C ALA A 233 5.12 5.34 -11.45
N ARG A 234 4.42 4.35 -12.02
CA ARG A 234 3.27 3.71 -11.35
C ARG A 234 3.74 2.93 -10.14
N SER A 235 2.82 2.66 -9.22
CA SER A 235 3.13 1.77 -8.09
C SER A 235 3.44 0.35 -8.56
N PRO A 236 4.21 -0.44 -7.78
CA PRO A 236 4.45 -1.86 -8.09
C PRO A 236 3.18 -2.65 -8.35
N GLN A 237 2.08 -2.37 -7.63
CA GLN A 237 0.79 -2.99 -7.88
C GLN A 237 0.31 -2.78 -9.31
N GLN A 238 0.35 -1.53 -9.78
CA GLN A 238 -0.14 -1.18 -11.12
C GLN A 238 0.83 -1.60 -12.21
N MET A 239 2.14 -1.51 -11.98
CA MET A 239 3.14 -2.05 -12.92
C MET A 239 2.97 -3.55 -13.10
N PHE A 240 2.77 -4.31 -12.00
CA PHE A 240 2.47 -5.73 -12.09
C PHE A 240 1.23 -5.99 -12.94
N GLY A 241 0.11 -5.32 -12.65
CA GLY A 241 -1.14 -5.51 -13.38
C GLY A 241 -1.02 -5.18 -14.86
N SER A 242 -0.33 -4.08 -15.19
CA SER A 242 -0.06 -3.67 -16.58
C SER A 242 0.74 -4.73 -17.34
N ILE A 243 1.83 -5.25 -16.74
CA ILE A 243 2.66 -6.30 -17.36
C ILE A 243 1.93 -7.63 -17.41
N ALA A 244 1.15 -7.98 -16.38
CA ALA A 244 0.36 -9.21 -16.37
C ALA A 244 -0.69 -9.23 -17.48
N LYS A 245 -1.42 -8.12 -17.67
CA LYS A 245 -2.47 -8.00 -18.71
C LYS A 245 -1.98 -7.62 -20.10
N SER A 246 -0.69 -7.38 -20.28
CA SER A 246 -0.06 -7.16 -21.59
C SER A 246 0.91 -8.29 -21.91
N TYR A 247 2.16 -8.18 -21.49
CA TYR A 247 3.23 -9.12 -21.80
C TYR A 247 2.95 -10.57 -21.41
N TRP A 248 2.55 -10.79 -20.14
CA TRP A 248 2.34 -12.15 -19.66
C TRP A 248 1.09 -12.79 -20.29
N ALA A 249 -0.02 -12.05 -20.35
CA ALA A 249 -1.25 -12.53 -20.98
C ALA A 249 -1.04 -12.87 -22.45
N GLU A 250 -0.28 -12.05 -23.19
CA GLU A 250 0.10 -12.29 -24.59
C GLU A 250 0.92 -13.58 -24.74
N LYS A 251 1.96 -13.78 -23.90
CA LYS A 251 2.77 -15.02 -23.88
C LYS A 251 1.95 -16.28 -23.56
N MET A 252 0.94 -16.15 -22.70
CA MET A 252 0.07 -17.27 -22.30
C MET A 252 -1.12 -17.47 -23.25
N GLY A 253 -1.33 -16.58 -24.23
CA GLY A 253 -2.48 -16.63 -25.12
C GLY A 253 -3.82 -16.37 -24.42
N ILE A 254 -3.81 -15.63 -23.31
CA ILE A 254 -5.00 -15.33 -22.50
C ILE A 254 -5.53 -13.95 -22.91
N PRO A 255 -6.78 -13.83 -23.37
CA PRO A 255 -7.40 -12.54 -23.64
C PRO A 255 -7.48 -11.68 -22.38
N ARG A 256 -7.18 -10.37 -22.51
CA ARG A 256 -7.16 -9.41 -21.39
C ARG A 256 -8.45 -9.43 -20.54
N GLU A 257 -9.60 -9.57 -21.19
CA GLU A 257 -10.93 -9.60 -20.57
C GLU A 257 -11.20 -10.88 -19.78
N LYS A 258 -10.48 -11.97 -20.02
CA LYS A 258 -10.57 -13.23 -19.29
C LYS A 258 -9.61 -13.31 -18.11
N LEU A 259 -8.58 -12.47 -18.10
CA LEU A 259 -7.58 -12.42 -17.03
C LEU A 259 -8.04 -11.50 -15.90
N VAL A 260 -8.25 -12.07 -14.71
CA VAL A 260 -8.54 -11.34 -13.49
C VAL A 260 -7.26 -11.23 -12.65
N VAL A 261 -6.79 -10.01 -12.44
CA VAL A 261 -5.62 -9.72 -11.61
C VAL A 261 -6.08 -9.23 -10.24
N VAL A 262 -5.81 -10.02 -9.20
CA VAL A 262 -6.09 -9.69 -7.80
C VAL A 262 -4.79 -9.30 -7.11
N SER A 263 -4.85 -8.30 -6.25
CA SER A 263 -3.70 -7.96 -5.39
C SER A 263 -4.02 -8.18 -3.91
N ILE A 264 -3.05 -8.72 -3.16
CA ILE A 264 -3.13 -8.81 -1.70
C ILE A 264 -2.21 -7.78 -1.10
N MET A 265 -2.81 -6.80 -0.43
CA MET A 265 -2.12 -5.58 -0.02
C MET A 265 -2.29 -5.28 1.48
N PRO A 266 -1.27 -4.74 2.13
CA PRO A 266 -1.38 -4.25 3.51
C PRO A 266 -2.20 -2.96 3.62
N CYS A 267 -2.69 -2.44 2.51
CA CYS A 267 -3.14 -1.07 2.30
C CYS A 267 -4.60 -1.02 1.84
N LEU A 268 -5.39 -0.08 2.35
CA LEU A 268 -6.76 0.13 1.85
C LEU A 268 -6.82 1.10 0.67
N ALA A 269 -5.87 2.03 0.55
CA ALA A 269 -5.80 2.94 -0.60
C ALA A 269 -5.48 2.19 -1.91
N LYS A 270 -4.88 1.00 -1.85
CA LYS A 270 -4.66 0.15 -3.02
C LYS A 270 -5.97 -0.33 -3.67
N LYS A 271 -7.05 -0.45 -2.90
CA LYS A 271 -8.40 -0.70 -3.44
C LYS A 271 -8.92 0.50 -4.25
N TYR A 272 -8.70 1.71 -3.76
CA TYR A 272 -9.01 2.94 -4.48
C TYR A 272 -8.14 3.08 -5.74
N GLU A 273 -6.86 2.78 -5.65
CA GLU A 273 -5.94 2.82 -6.79
C GLU A 273 -6.41 1.94 -7.95
N CYS A 274 -6.90 0.72 -7.69
CA CYS A 274 -7.48 -0.16 -8.71
C CYS A 274 -8.69 0.45 -9.43
N ALA A 275 -9.39 1.40 -8.80
CA ALA A 275 -10.59 2.02 -9.35
C ALA A 275 -10.30 3.26 -10.21
N ARG A 276 -9.06 3.80 -10.19
CA ARG A 276 -8.67 5.01 -10.94
C ARG A 276 -8.72 4.74 -12.44
N ASP A 277 -9.21 5.72 -13.20
CA ASP A 277 -9.48 5.55 -14.64
C ASP A 277 -8.20 5.49 -15.49
N GLU A 278 -7.13 6.16 -15.07
CA GLU A 278 -5.83 6.15 -15.74
C GLU A 278 -5.13 4.78 -15.74
N PHE A 279 -5.60 3.83 -14.93
CA PHE A 279 -5.11 2.44 -14.88
C PHE A 279 -6.05 1.46 -15.59
N LYS A 280 -6.81 1.97 -16.57
CA LYS A 280 -7.70 1.16 -17.40
C LYS A 280 -7.30 1.26 -18.87
N VAL A 281 -7.32 0.15 -19.56
CA VAL A 281 -7.17 0.09 -21.01
C VAL A 281 -8.48 -0.40 -21.61
N ASN A 282 -9.12 0.41 -22.44
CA ASN A 282 -10.46 0.13 -23.01
C ASN A 282 -11.51 -0.20 -21.93
N GLY A 283 -11.46 0.48 -20.77
CA GLY A 283 -12.37 0.26 -19.66
C GLY A 283 -12.05 -0.96 -18.77
N ILE A 284 -11.05 -1.77 -19.14
CA ILE A 284 -10.60 -2.94 -18.36
C ILE A 284 -9.43 -2.50 -17.46
N PRO A 285 -9.54 -2.62 -16.13
CA PRO A 285 -8.47 -2.22 -15.22
C PRO A 285 -7.25 -3.14 -15.33
N ASP A 286 -6.05 -2.59 -15.07
CA ASP A 286 -4.82 -3.38 -14.99
C ASP A 286 -4.85 -4.34 -13.78
N VAL A 287 -5.35 -3.88 -12.64
CA VAL A 287 -5.65 -4.70 -11.45
C VAL A 287 -7.15 -4.62 -11.17
N ASP A 288 -7.84 -5.75 -11.17
CA ASP A 288 -9.30 -5.79 -11.09
C ASP A 288 -9.83 -5.36 -9.72
N TYR A 289 -9.17 -5.78 -8.66
CA TYR A 289 -9.41 -5.35 -7.28
C TYR A 289 -8.31 -5.82 -6.34
N SER A 290 -8.31 -5.22 -5.14
CA SER A 290 -7.37 -5.54 -4.07
C SER A 290 -8.11 -6.08 -2.86
N ILE A 291 -7.56 -7.09 -2.18
CA ILE A 291 -7.95 -7.53 -0.84
C ILE A 291 -6.84 -7.25 0.16
N SER A 292 -7.22 -6.99 1.41
CA SER A 292 -6.26 -6.72 2.48
C SER A 292 -5.70 -8.01 3.09
N THR A 293 -4.61 -7.90 3.85
CA THR A 293 -4.06 -9.03 4.64
C THR A 293 -5.13 -9.64 5.56
N ARG A 294 -5.98 -8.83 6.19
CA ARG A 294 -7.08 -9.30 7.04
C ARG A 294 -8.17 -10.02 6.26
N GLU A 295 -8.49 -9.57 5.04
CA GLU A 295 -9.45 -10.26 4.16
C GLU A 295 -8.90 -11.63 3.75
N LEU A 296 -7.62 -11.71 3.38
CA LEU A 296 -6.97 -13.00 3.08
C LEU A 296 -7.04 -13.94 4.27
N ALA A 297 -6.70 -13.46 5.47
CA ALA A 297 -6.78 -14.30 6.68
C ALA A 297 -8.20 -14.84 6.92
N ARG A 298 -9.24 -14.01 6.71
CA ARG A 298 -10.64 -14.44 6.80
C ARG A 298 -10.99 -15.51 5.76
N LEU A 299 -10.51 -15.36 4.52
CA LEU A 299 -10.71 -16.36 3.47
C LEU A 299 -10.07 -17.69 3.81
N ILE A 300 -8.82 -17.69 4.25
CA ILE A 300 -8.09 -18.90 4.68
C ILE A 300 -8.85 -19.62 5.81
N LYS A 301 -9.30 -18.85 6.82
CA LYS A 301 -10.11 -19.40 7.92
C LYS A 301 -11.46 -19.95 7.43
N ARG A 302 -12.13 -19.23 6.51
CA ARG A 302 -13.43 -19.66 5.93
C ARG A 302 -13.31 -20.92 5.07
N ALA A 303 -12.20 -21.05 4.35
CA ALA A 303 -11.88 -22.25 3.56
C ALA A 303 -11.39 -23.43 4.43
N ASN A 304 -11.31 -23.25 5.74
CA ASN A 304 -10.82 -24.26 6.70
C ASN A 304 -9.41 -24.78 6.37
N ILE A 305 -8.54 -23.93 5.81
CA ILE A 305 -7.14 -24.25 5.53
C ILE A 305 -6.37 -24.19 6.85
N GLY A 306 -5.74 -25.31 7.21
CA GLY A 306 -4.93 -25.43 8.44
C GLY A 306 -3.59 -24.66 8.34
N PHE A 307 -3.64 -23.35 8.17
CA PHE A 307 -2.52 -22.48 7.81
C PHE A 307 -1.21 -22.71 8.59
N PRO A 308 -1.20 -22.93 9.91
CA PRO A 308 0.03 -23.21 10.63
C PRO A 308 0.73 -24.53 10.20
N LEU A 309 -0.03 -25.48 9.65
CA LEU A 309 0.43 -26.84 9.35
C LEU A 309 0.72 -27.06 7.86
N VAL A 310 0.36 -26.12 6.97
CA VAL A 310 0.61 -26.26 5.54
C VAL A 310 2.10 -26.18 5.23
N LEU A 311 2.49 -26.82 4.13
CA LEU A 311 3.85 -26.79 3.61
C LEU A 311 4.13 -25.46 2.91
N ASP A 312 5.40 -25.14 2.72
CA ASP A 312 5.80 -24.01 1.92
C ASP A 312 5.69 -24.32 0.42
N SER A 313 5.26 -23.34 -0.36
CA SER A 313 5.17 -23.39 -1.82
C SER A 313 5.89 -22.18 -2.44
N PRO A 314 6.60 -22.32 -3.57
CA PRO A 314 7.22 -21.20 -4.25
C PRO A 314 6.19 -20.40 -5.05
N PHE A 315 6.51 -19.15 -5.36
CA PHE A 315 5.78 -18.37 -6.35
C PHE A 315 5.94 -18.95 -7.76
N ASP A 316 5.05 -18.56 -8.65
CA ASP A 316 5.12 -18.94 -10.06
C ASP A 316 6.04 -17.99 -10.85
N ASN A 317 6.82 -18.54 -11.78
CA ASN A 317 7.71 -17.75 -12.64
C ASN A 317 7.01 -17.31 -13.96
N PRO A 318 7.47 -16.21 -14.58
CA PRO A 318 8.65 -15.39 -14.25
C PRO A 318 8.41 -14.31 -13.19
N MET A 319 7.16 -13.92 -12.93
CA MET A 319 6.83 -12.77 -12.08
C MET A 319 6.77 -13.09 -10.57
N GLY A 320 7.27 -14.26 -10.17
CA GLY A 320 7.47 -14.63 -8.76
C GLY A 320 8.92 -14.48 -8.29
N GLU A 321 9.87 -14.27 -9.21
CA GLU A 321 11.27 -14.07 -8.86
C GLU A 321 11.56 -12.59 -8.59
N SER A 322 12.17 -12.31 -7.46
CA SER A 322 12.44 -10.95 -7.01
C SER A 322 13.75 -10.83 -6.23
N THR A 323 14.28 -9.62 -6.13
CA THR A 323 15.47 -9.34 -5.32
C THR A 323 15.12 -8.91 -3.90
N GLY A 324 16.12 -8.85 -3.03
CA GLY A 324 15.96 -8.29 -1.69
C GLY A 324 15.55 -6.82 -1.70
N ALA A 325 15.90 -6.07 -2.75
CA ALA A 325 15.47 -4.68 -2.93
C ALA A 325 13.92 -4.58 -3.03
N GLY A 326 13.25 -5.50 -3.74
CA GLY A 326 11.78 -5.54 -3.80
C GLY A 326 11.15 -5.81 -2.44
N VAL A 327 11.72 -6.72 -1.65
CA VAL A 327 11.21 -7.10 -0.33
C VAL A 327 11.14 -5.92 0.64
N ILE A 328 12.18 -5.06 0.69
CA ILE A 328 12.24 -3.95 1.64
C ILE A 328 11.29 -2.80 1.34
N PHE A 329 10.61 -2.78 0.19
CA PHE A 329 9.54 -1.81 -0.11
C PHE A 329 8.43 -1.79 0.95
N GLY A 330 8.29 -2.85 1.71
CA GLY A 330 7.32 -2.95 2.79
C GLY A 330 7.60 -2.04 3.98
N THR A 331 8.83 -1.52 4.14
CA THR A 331 9.26 -0.66 5.24
C THR A 331 9.44 0.78 4.80
N THR A 332 9.32 1.73 5.73
CA THR A 332 9.70 3.13 5.46
C THR A 332 11.21 3.27 5.31
N GLY A 333 11.66 3.92 4.26
CA GLY A 333 13.06 4.00 3.84
C GLY A 333 13.47 2.88 2.89
N GLY A 334 12.62 1.86 2.72
CA GLY A 334 12.94 0.68 1.90
C GLY A 334 12.93 0.97 0.40
N VAL A 335 12.03 1.81 -0.08
CA VAL A 335 12.03 2.25 -1.49
C VAL A 335 13.27 3.07 -1.79
N MET A 336 13.60 4.01 -0.89
CA MET A 336 14.82 4.81 -1.01
C MET A 336 16.07 3.94 -1.01
N GLU A 337 16.17 2.98 -0.08
CA GLU A 337 17.31 2.06 -0.02
C GLU A 337 17.42 1.22 -1.29
N ALA A 338 16.30 0.66 -1.79
CA ALA A 338 16.27 -0.10 -3.03
C ALA A 338 16.73 0.75 -4.24
N ALA A 339 16.24 2.00 -4.33
CA ALA A 339 16.67 2.95 -5.38
C ALA A 339 18.17 3.26 -5.27
N LEU A 340 18.67 3.57 -4.08
CA LEU A 340 20.08 3.90 -3.85
C LEU A 340 21.02 2.76 -4.26
N ARG A 341 20.65 1.49 -4.02
CA ARG A 341 21.43 0.32 -4.44
C ARG A 341 21.65 0.28 -5.95
N SER A 342 20.61 0.57 -6.74
CA SER A 342 20.70 0.55 -8.20
C SER A 342 21.24 1.85 -8.78
N VAL A 343 20.77 3.00 -8.31
CA VAL A 343 21.22 4.33 -8.75
C VAL A 343 22.71 4.52 -8.54
N TYR A 344 23.25 4.07 -7.40
CA TYR A 344 24.70 4.15 -7.14
C TYR A 344 25.51 3.42 -8.22
N GLU A 345 25.21 2.16 -8.49
CA GLU A 345 25.97 1.35 -9.45
C GLU A 345 25.79 1.84 -10.90
N ILE A 346 24.58 2.24 -11.28
CA ILE A 346 24.29 2.76 -12.62
C ILE A 346 25.01 4.10 -12.84
N TYR A 347 25.04 4.97 -11.84
CA TYR A 347 25.66 6.30 -11.94
C TYR A 347 27.18 6.25 -11.89
N THR A 348 27.75 5.46 -10.98
CA THR A 348 29.20 5.43 -10.75
C THR A 348 29.92 4.41 -11.62
N GLY A 349 29.23 3.37 -12.12
CA GLY A 349 29.84 2.21 -12.75
C GLY A 349 30.60 1.29 -11.79
N GLU A 350 30.55 1.56 -10.48
CA GLU A 350 31.26 0.81 -9.45
C GLU A 350 30.31 -0.05 -8.64
N SER A 351 30.71 -1.30 -8.35
CA SER A 351 29.89 -2.20 -7.52
C SER A 351 29.91 -1.79 -6.05
N LEU A 352 28.72 -1.77 -5.42
CA LEU A 352 28.57 -1.51 -4.00
C LEU A 352 29.20 -2.62 -3.14
N LYS A 353 30.15 -2.23 -2.28
CA LYS A 353 30.75 -3.15 -1.29
C LYS A 353 29.78 -3.50 -0.16
N ASN A 354 28.92 -2.55 0.21
CA ASN A 354 27.85 -2.76 1.20
C ASN A 354 26.54 -2.19 0.64
N VAL A 355 25.56 -3.06 0.48
CA VAL A 355 24.25 -2.72 -0.06
C VAL A 355 23.27 -2.18 0.99
N ASN A 356 23.65 -2.15 2.28
CA ASN A 356 22.83 -1.65 3.35
C ASN A 356 23.08 -0.15 3.58
N PHE A 357 22.04 0.64 3.40
CA PHE A 357 22.04 2.07 3.71
C PHE A 357 21.33 2.30 5.06
N GLU A 358 22.01 1.98 6.15
CA GLU A 358 21.49 2.03 7.53
C GLU A 358 20.89 3.39 7.89
N GLN A 359 21.42 4.48 7.34
CA GLN A 359 20.99 5.85 7.62
C GLN A 359 19.58 6.17 7.10
N VAL A 360 19.04 5.38 6.17
CA VAL A 360 17.66 5.56 5.69
C VAL A 360 16.67 4.65 6.40
N ARG A 361 17.14 3.69 7.21
CA ARG A 361 16.34 2.74 7.97
C ARG A 361 15.79 3.34 9.27
N GLY A 362 14.78 2.70 9.85
CA GLY A 362 14.23 3.06 11.17
C GLY A 362 12.79 3.58 11.09
N LEU A 363 12.19 3.84 12.26
CA LEU A 363 10.78 4.24 12.40
C LEU A 363 10.59 5.69 12.90
N ASN A 364 11.62 6.53 12.85
CA ASN A 364 11.45 7.96 13.10
C ASN A 364 10.67 8.59 11.96
N GLY A 365 9.71 9.44 12.27
CA GLY A 365 8.74 9.99 11.32
C GLY A 365 9.35 10.72 10.13
N VAL A 366 10.44 11.47 10.35
CA VAL A 366 11.26 12.09 9.29
C VAL A 366 12.71 11.71 9.52
N ARG A 367 13.40 11.29 8.47
CA ARG A 367 14.84 10.98 8.45
C ARG A 367 15.51 11.65 7.28
N ARG A 368 16.80 11.93 7.43
CA ARG A 368 17.64 12.58 6.43
C ARG A 368 18.93 11.80 6.27
N ALA A 369 19.41 11.67 5.04
CA ALA A 369 20.70 11.08 4.77
C ALA A 369 21.39 11.80 3.61
N THR A 370 22.72 11.79 3.63
CA THR A 370 23.56 12.24 2.52
C THR A 370 24.37 11.06 2.02
N ILE A 371 24.24 10.75 0.74
CA ILE A 371 24.87 9.61 0.08
C ILE A 371 25.90 10.16 -0.90
N ASN A 372 27.15 9.75 -0.75
CA ASN A 372 28.20 10.13 -1.69
C ASN A 372 28.13 9.23 -2.93
N LEU A 373 27.84 9.83 -4.07
CA LEU A 373 27.87 9.19 -5.38
C LEU A 373 29.14 9.63 -6.14
N ASN A 374 30.29 9.08 -5.75
CA ASN A 374 31.59 9.35 -6.38
C ASN A 374 31.91 10.87 -6.50
N GLY A 375 31.76 11.59 -5.37
CA GLY A 375 32.01 13.03 -5.28
C GLY A 375 30.78 13.92 -5.37
N PHE A 376 29.62 13.39 -5.78
CA PHE A 376 28.35 14.10 -5.70
C PHE A 376 27.59 13.70 -4.42
N GLU A 377 27.20 14.68 -3.61
CA GLU A 377 26.42 14.47 -2.39
C GLU A 377 24.92 14.46 -2.71
N LEU A 378 24.34 13.25 -2.81
CA LEU A 378 22.89 13.07 -2.94
C LEU A 378 22.23 13.20 -1.57
N LYS A 379 21.42 14.25 -1.38
CA LYS A 379 20.62 14.48 -0.17
C LYS A 379 19.26 13.85 -0.29
N VAL A 380 18.94 12.92 0.59
CA VAL A 380 17.67 12.20 0.57
C VAL A 380 16.87 12.44 1.85
N GLY A 381 15.55 12.52 1.70
CA GLY A 381 14.59 12.61 2.77
C GLY A 381 13.70 11.35 2.82
N ILE A 382 13.28 10.93 4.00
CA ILE A 382 12.33 9.86 4.20
C ILE A 382 11.26 10.35 5.18
N ALA A 383 9.98 10.27 4.79
CA ALA A 383 8.88 10.61 5.66
C ALA A 383 7.81 9.50 5.68
N HIS A 384 7.28 9.21 6.86
CA HIS A 384 6.10 8.38 6.98
C HIS A 384 5.07 8.99 7.93
N GLY A 385 3.76 8.73 7.62
CA GLY A 385 2.66 9.50 8.18
C GLY A 385 2.45 10.81 7.42
N LEU A 386 1.21 11.07 7.00
CA LEU A 386 0.92 12.23 6.15
C LEU A 386 1.14 13.57 6.87
N GLY A 387 1.02 13.62 8.20
CA GLY A 387 1.37 14.81 8.97
C GLY A 387 2.85 15.20 8.81
N ASN A 388 3.76 14.22 8.89
CA ASN A 388 5.18 14.45 8.65
C ASN A 388 5.46 14.85 7.19
N ALA A 389 4.76 14.21 6.25
CA ALA A 389 4.86 14.57 4.83
C ALA A 389 4.39 16.00 4.57
N ARG A 390 3.27 16.43 5.20
CA ARG A 390 2.75 17.80 5.09
C ARG A 390 3.81 18.85 5.45
N HIS A 391 4.47 18.70 6.59
CA HIS A 391 5.50 19.65 7.02
C HIS A 391 6.63 19.77 6.00
N LEU A 392 7.14 18.64 5.48
CA LEU A 392 8.18 18.67 4.44
C LEU A 392 7.70 19.36 3.15
N LEU A 393 6.46 19.11 2.75
CA LEU A 393 5.90 19.69 1.52
C LEU A 393 5.63 21.19 1.66
N GLU A 394 5.17 21.63 2.82
CA GLU A 394 5.01 23.05 3.13
C GLU A 394 6.36 23.78 3.11
N ASP A 395 7.42 23.19 3.66
CA ASP A 395 8.77 23.73 3.55
C ASP A 395 9.23 23.85 2.09
N ILE A 396 9.03 22.81 1.27
CA ILE A 396 9.36 22.81 -0.15
C ILE A 396 8.56 23.89 -0.90
N ARG A 397 7.26 24.00 -0.66
CA ARG A 397 6.36 25.01 -1.25
C ARG A 397 6.83 26.43 -0.92
N ASN A 398 7.37 26.64 0.27
CA ASN A 398 7.90 27.92 0.75
C ASN A 398 9.35 28.20 0.29
N GLY A 399 9.92 27.33 -0.55
CA GLY A 399 11.27 27.48 -1.10
C GLY A 399 12.40 26.99 -0.20
N HIS A 400 12.08 26.28 0.88
CA HIS A 400 13.05 25.73 1.83
C HIS A 400 13.36 24.26 1.51
N ASN A 401 13.80 23.97 0.30
CA ASN A 401 14.16 22.60 -0.09
C ASN A 401 15.67 22.35 0.06
N GLU A 402 16.03 21.30 0.79
CA GLU A 402 17.41 20.82 0.92
C GLU A 402 17.65 19.43 0.31
N TYR A 403 16.59 18.79 -0.27
CA TYR A 403 16.65 17.42 -0.75
C TYR A 403 16.68 17.34 -2.27
N HIS A 404 17.29 16.27 -2.77
CA HIS A 404 17.23 15.89 -4.17
C HIS A 404 16.10 14.88 -4.42
N VAL A 405 15.91 13.91 -3.49
CA VAL A 405 14.88 12.88 -3.56
C VAL A 405 14.25 12.69 -2.19
N ILE A 406 12.94 12.46 -2.14
CA ILE A 406 12.22 12.18 -0.88
C ILE A 406 11.32 10.96 -1.07
N GLU A 407 11.45 9.99 -0.17
CA GLU A 407 10.47 8.91 -0.02
C GLU A 407 9.34 9.35 0.91
N ILE A 408 8.08 9.15 0.48
CA ILE A 408 6.89 9.42 1.30
C ILE A 408 6.00 8.19 1.38
N MET A 409 5.71 7.78 2.62
CA MET A 409 4.75 6.72 2.95
C MET A 409 3.63 7.26 3.83
N ALA A 410 2.36 7.02 3.45
CA ALA A 410 1.22 7.53 4.21
C ALA A 410 1.04 6.88 5.59
N CYS A 411 1.44 5.63 5.73
CA CYS A 411 1.21 4.87 6.97
C CYS A 411 2.42 4.98 7.92
N PRO A 412 2.20 5.03 9.25
CA PRO A 412 3.27 4.92 10.23
C PRO A 412 4.10 3.64 10.03
N GLY A 413 5.41 3.80 9.90
CA GLY A 413 6.35 2.69 9.64
C GLY A 413 6.39 2.20 8.18
N GLY A 414 5.58 2.75 7.28
CA GLY A 414 5.40 2.27 5.91
C GLY A 414 4.31 1.22 5.78
N CYS A 415 4.40 0.35 4.78
CA CYS A 415 3.37 -0.66 4.48
C CYS A 415 3.17 -1.70 5.59
N ILE A 416 4.18 -1.95 6.43
CA ILE A 416 4.06 -2.81 7.63
C ILE A 416 3.02 -2.30 8.64
N GLY A 417 2.76 -0.97 8.68
CA GLY A 417 1.70 -0.33 9.48
C GLY A 417 0.45 0.02 8.66
N GLY A 418 0.27 -0.60 7.51
CA GLY A 418 -0.83 -0.33 6.58
C GLY A 418 -2.21 -0.58 7.17
N GLY A 419 -3.20 0.20 6.74
CA GLY A 419 -4.59 0.10 7.22
C GLY A 419 -5.29 -1.23 6.97
N GLY A 420 -4.71 -2.11 6.13
CA GLY A 420 -5.18 -3.46 5.83
C GLY A 420 -4.46 -4.60 6.58
N GLN A 421 -3.41 -4.28 7.35
CA GLN A 421 -2.64 -5.23 8.16
C GLN A 421 -3.40 -5.68 9.42
N PRO A 422 -3.00 -6.81 10.05
CA PRO A 422 -3.41 -7.13 11.40
C PRO A 422 -3.17 -5.94 12.35
N LEU A 423 -4.10 -5.75 13.30
CA LEU A 423 -4.12 -4.55 14.13
C LEU A 423 -2.98 -4.57 15.16
N HIS A 424 -2.11 -3.58 15.12
CA HIS A 424 -1.00 -3.43 16.09
C HIS A 424 -1.36 -2.59 17.33
N HIS A 425 -2.57 -1.99 17.36
CA HIS A 425 -3.10 -1.22 18.51
C HIS A 425 -2.14 -0.14 19.06
N GLY A 426 -1.33 0.49 18.19
CA GLY A 426 -0.34 1.48 18.57
C GLY A 426 0.97 0.90 19.14
N ASN A 427 1.12 -0.42 19.19
CA ASN A 427 2.37 -1.04 19.62
C ASN A 427 3.43 -0.99 18.51
N SER A 428 4.45 -0.15 18.72
CA SER A 428 5.56 0.02 17.78
C SER A 428 6.49 -1.20 17.70
N GLU A 429 6.56 -2.04 18.75
CA GLU A 429 7.38 -3.26 18.74
C GLU A 429 6.92 -4.24 17.65
N ILE A 430 5.61 -4.29 17.40
CA ILE A 430 5.03 -5.08 16.30
C ILE A 430 5.56 -4.57 14.95
N LEU A 431 5.60 -3.24 14.76
CA LEU A 431 6.13 -2.65 13.53
C LEU A 431 7.63 -2.92 13.38
N TYR A 432 8.42 -2.82 14.45
CA TYR A 432 9.83 -3.18 14.43
C TYR A 432 10.04 -4.66 14.08
N ALA A 433 9.24 -5.56 14.65
CA ALA A 433 9.32 -6.99 14.36
C ALA A 433 9.04 -7.28 12.88
N ARG A 434 8.00 -6.66 12.30
CA ARG A 434 7.65 -6.78 10.88
C ARG A 434 8.74 -6.21 9.98
N ALA A 435 9.30 -5.03 10.31
CA ALA A 435 10.40 -4.41 9.56
C ALA A 435 11.64 -5.30 9.55
N ASN A 436 12.05 -5.77 10.73
CA ASN A 436 13.21 -6.64 10.87
C ASN A 436 13.03 -7.97 10.11
N ALA A 437 11.81 -8.47 9.99
CA ALA A 437 11.52 -9.66 9.19
C ALA A 437 11.82 -9.41 7.71
N LEU A 438 11.39 -8.27 7.14
CA LEU A 438 11.65 -7.92 5.74
C LEU A 438 13.15 -7.70 5.49
N TYR A 439 13.87 -7.05 6.40
CA TYR A 439 15.33 -6.91 6.29
C TYR A 439 16.07 -8.24 6.37
N ARG A 440 15.59 -9.21 7.16
CA ARG A 440 16.14 -10.57 7.17
C ARG A 440 15.86 -11.32 5.88
N GLU A 441 14.64 -11.18 5.34
CA GLU A 441 14.29 -11.77 4.03
C GLU A 441 15.20 -11.20 2.94
N ASP A 442 15.39 -9.87 2.87
CA ASP A 442 16.34 -9.21 1.96
C ASP A 442 17.76 -9.77 2.10
N ALA A 443 18.24 -9.88 3.33
CA ALA A 443 19.60 -10.37 3.59
C ALA A 443 19.81 -11.82 3.14
N ASN A 444 18.76 -12.62 3.11
CA ASN A 444 18.80 -14.03 2.71
C ASN A 444 18.58 -14.23 1.19
N LYS A 445 18.16 -13.21 0.44
CA LYS A 445 18.00 -13.30 -1.01
C LYS A 445 19.36 -13.37 -1.71
N PRO A 446 19.52 -14.23 -2.73
CA PRO A 446 20.77 -14.31 -3.50
C PRO A 446 21.05 -13.03 -4.30
N LEU A 447 20.00 -12.37 -4.78
CA LEU A 447 20.06 -11.07 -5.47
C LEU A 447 19.45 -10.00 -4.57
N ARG A 448 20.17 -8.88 -4.39
CA ARG A 448 19.76 -7.82 -3.49
C ARG A 448 19.59 -6.45 -4.16
N LYS A 449 19.77 -6.38 -5.46
CA LYS A 449 19.68 -5.15 -6.26
C LYS A 449 18.75 -5.39 -7.45
N SER A 450 17.82 -4.47 -7.67
CA SER A 450 16.75 -4.64 -8.67
C SER A 450 17.27 -4.80 -10.09
N HIS A 451 18.33 -4.10 -10.46
CA HIS A 451 18.96 -4.19 -11.79
C HIS A 451 19.68 -5.53 -12.06
N GLU A 452 19.86 -6.36 -11.03
CA GLU A 452 20.43 -7.71 -11.18
C GLU A 452 19.37 -8.76 -11.49
N ASN A 453 18.06 -8.47 -11.32
CA ASN A 453 16.97 -9.42 -11.57
C ASN A 453 16.97 -9.85 -13.05
N PRO A 454 17.21 -11.15 -13.36
CA PRO A 454 17.32 -11.61 -14.75
C PRO A 454 15.99 -11.52 -15.50
N TYR A 455 14.86 -11.71 -14.83
CA TYR A 455 13.54 -11.63 -15.46
C TYR A 455 13.14 -10.18 -15.80
N ILE A 456 13.61 -9.21 -15.04
CA ILE A 456 13.46 -7.79 -15.38
C ILE A 456 14.29 -7.45 -16.63
N LYS A 457 15.51 -7.95 -16.72
CA LYS A 457 16.35 -7.79 -17.94
C LYS A 457 15.65 -8.38 -19.16
N THR A 458 15.18 -9.62 -19.06
CA THR A 458 14.43 -10.30 -20.13
C THR A 458 13.17 -9.53 -20.52
N LEU A 459 12.44 -8.94 -19.54
CA LEU A 459 11.25 -8.15 -19.82
C LEU A 459 11.57 -6.89 -20.66
N TYR A 460 12.70 -6.22 -20.38
CA TYR A 460 13.16 -5.10 -21.22
C TYR A 460 13.61 -5.56 -22.59
N GLU A 461 14.40 -6.62 -22.68
CA GLU A 461 14.91 -7.16 -23.95
C GLU A 461 13.78 -7.64 -24.88
N ASP A 462 12.80 -8.38 -24.31
CA ASP A 462 11.73 -8.99 -25.10
C ASP A 462 10.58 -8.02 -25.42
N TYR A 463 10.33 -7.03 -24.54
CA TYR A 463 9.04 -6.33 -24.61
C TYR A 463 9.10 -4.81 -24.39
N LEU A 464 9.74 -4.32 -23.34
CA LEU A 464 9.71 -2.90 -22.98
C LEU A 464 10.77 -2.06 -23.72
N GLY A 465 11.86 -2.67 -24.15
CA GLY A 465 13.00 -2.03 -24.78
C GLY A 465 14.00 -1.48 -23.77
N LYS A 466 13.72 -0.34 -23.18
CA LYS A 466 14.59 0.32 -22.16
C LYS A 466 13.77 1.09 -21.15
N PRO A 467 14.31 1.35 -19.96
CA PRO A 467 13.69 2.28 -19.00
C PRO A 467 13.45 3.65 -19.64
N LEU A 468 12.34 4.29 -19.30
CA LEU A 468 11.85 5.55 -19.87
C LEU A 468 11.72 5.53 -21.40
N GLY A 469 11.59 4.34 -21.99
CA GLY A 469 11.30 4.17 -23.44
C GLY A 469 9.80 4.34 -23.70
N GLU A 470 9.41 4.52 -24.98
CA GLU A 470 8.02 4.77 -25.38
C GLU A 470 7.02 3.74 -24.80
N LYS A 471 7.38 2.45 -24.83
CA LYS A 471 6.52 1.38 -24.31
C LYS A 471 6.49 1.35 -22.79
N SER A 472 7.64 1.60 -22.14
CA SER A 472 7.71 1.75 -20.69
C SER A 472 6.88 2.93 -20.20
N GLU A 473 7.00 4.10 -20.83
CA GLU A 473 6.22 5.29 -20.53
C GLU A 473 4.71 5.01 -20.63
N THR A 474 4.27 4.31 -21.66
CA THR A 474 2.86 3.98 -21.86
C THR A 474 2.31 3.03 -20.78
N LEU A 475 3.09 2.02 -20.39
CA LEU A 475 2.63 0.92 -19.54
C LEU A 475 2.93 1.14 -18.06
N LEU A 476 4.01 1.86 -17.74
CA LEU A 476 4.57 1.91 -16.39
C LEU A 476 4.56 3.31 -15.77
N HIS A 477 4.18 4.35 -16.54
CA HIS A 477 4.11 5.72 -16.03
C HIS A 477 2.68 6.25 -15.99
N THR A 478 2.48 7.33 -15.27
CA THR A 478 1.18 7.97 -15.04
C THR A 478 1.35 9.49 -14.85
N HIS A 479 0.25 10.17 -14.66
CA HIS A 479 0.20 11.59 -14.34
C HIS A 479 -0.77 11.83 -13.17
N TYR A 480 -0.72 13.02 -12.57
CA TYR A 480 -1.48 13.39 -11.39
C TYR A 480 -2.52 14.47 -11.72
N PHE A 481 -3.56 14.51 -10.89
CA PHE A 481 -4.72 15.37 -11.13
C PHE A 481 -4.88 16.37 -9.99
N ASN A 482 -5.29 17.60 -10.33
CA ASN A 482 -5.75 18.55 -9.32
C ASN A 482 -7.10 18.09 -8.76
N LYS A 483 -7.14 17.77 -7.48
CA LYS A 483 -8.32 17.36 -6.73
C LYS A 483 -8.64 18.30 -5.56
N ALA A 484 -8.07 19.50 -5.55
CA ALA A 484 -8.42 20.48 -4.54
C ALA A 484 -9.95 20.69 -4.52
N ILE A 485 -10.50 20.73 -3.32
CA ILE A 485 -11.93 21.02 -3.11
C ILE A 485 -12.04 22.51 -2.81
N ASP A 486 -12.77 23.23 -3.66
CA ASP A 486 -13.09 24.68 -3.50
C ASP A 486 -13.99 24.94 -2.29
#